data_9748c8c06678ec6287f7159e5250c339
#
_entry.id   9748c8c06678ec6287f7159e5250c339
#
_cell.length_a   1.000
_cell.length_b   1.000
_cell.length_c   1.000
_cell.angle_alpha   90.00
_cell.angle_beta   90.00
_cell.angle_gamma   90.00
#
_symmetry.space_group_name_H-M   'P 1'
#
loop_
_entity.id
_entity.type
_entity.pdbx_description
1 polymer ?
#
loop_
_entity_poly.entity_id
_entity_poly.type
_entity_poly.pdbx_seq_one_letter_code
_entity_poly.pdbx_strand_id
1 'polypeptide(L)'
;LTGSEAQAALSALGFKADVGGGDLAMPVTAQDITAGAQAEEGSTVRLTLQEKPKPTIAQDNALRSASQYLKAMPFSRDGLIKQLTSEYGAGFAPEDAEFAVATLEQTGKVDWNAEAAEAAKSYLDVMSFSRDGLFDQLTSSHGAGFTADQANAGLAAVGY
;
A
#
# COMPACT_ATOMS: atom_id res chain seq x y z
N LEU A 1 -14.88 -12.17 -13.98
CA LEU A 1 -13.46 -12.51 -14.02
C LEU A 1 -12.63 -11.24 -14.06
N THR A 2 -11.51 -11.22 -13.36
CA THR A 2 -10.47 -10.20 -13.52
C THR A 2 -9.74 -10.40 -14.86
N GLY A 3 -9.01 -9.38 -15.31
CA GLY A 3 -8.17 -9.49 -16.51
C GLY A 3 -7.17 -10.65 -16.43
N SER A 4 -6.55 -10.85 -15.24
CA SER A 4 -5.61 -11.94 -14.98
C SER A 4 -6.26 -13.33 -15.09
N GLU A 5 -7.44 -13.51 -14.49
CA GLU A 5 -8.19 -14.78 -14.55
C GLU A 5 -8.68 -15.06 -15.99
N ALA A 6 -9.15 -14.04 -16.70
CA ALA A 6 -9.58 -14.19 -18.08
C ALA A 6 -8.41 -14.52 -19.01
N GLN A 7 -7.25 -13.91 -18.80
CA GLN A 7 -6.03 -14.23 -19.55
C GLN A 7 -5.59 -15.68 -19.34
N ALA A 8 -5.62 -16.17 -18.09
CA ALA A 8 -5.31 -17.55 -17.76
C ALA A 8 -6.31 -18.53 -18.41
N ALA A 9 -7.62 -18.22 -18.35
CA ALA A 9 -8.67 -19.04 -18.96
C ALA A 9 -8.54 -19.14 -20.48
N LEU A 10 -8.28 -18.03 -21.18
CA LEU A 10 -8.05 -17.99 -22.62
C LEU A 10 -6.80 -18.77 -23.02
N SER A 11 -5.72 -18.61 -22.26
CA SER A 11 -4.49 -19.35 -22.49
C SER A 11 -4.68 -20.86 -22.37
N ALA A 12 -5.47 -21.32 -21.39
CA ALA A 12 -5.80 -22.74 -21.21
C ALA A 12 -6.59 -23.33 -22.40
N LEU A 13 -7.30 -22.48 -23.15
CA LEU A 13 -8.05 -22.84 -24.36
C LEU A 13 -7.25 -22.64 -25.67
N GLY A 14 -5.95 -22.32 -25.57
CA GLY A 14 -5.09 -22.11 -26.73
C GLY A 14 -5.20 -20.72 -27.39
N PHE A 15 -5.88 -19.76 -26.75
CA PHE A 15 -6.02 -18.39 -27.22
C PHE A 15 -4.99 -17.43 -26.58
N LYS A 16 -4.74 -16.32 -27.22
CA LYS A 16 -3.97 -15.20 -26.66
C LYS A 16 -4.95 -14.12 -26.16
N ALA A 17 -4.64 -13.49 -25.04
CA ALA A 17 -5.42 -12.35 -24.54
C ALA A 17 -4.67 -11.05 -24.79
N ASP A 18 -5.35 -10.04 -25.34
CA ASP A 18 -4.88 -8.67 -25.45
C ASP A 18 -5.73 -7.79 -24.53
N VAL A 19 -5.12 -7.20 -23.53
CA VAL A 19 -5.76 -6.35 -22.51
C VAL A 19 -5.52 -4.85 -22.72
N GLY A 20 -4.88 -4.48 -23.82
CA GLY A 20 -4.67 -3.07 -24.20
C GLY A 20 -3.93 -2.22 -23.16
N GLY A 21 -3.13 -2.82 -22.26
CA GLY A 21 -2.42 -2.12 -21.19
C GLY A 21 -3.26 -1.79 -19.95
N GLY A 22 -4.50 -2.32 -19.86
CA GLY A 22 -5.34 -2.17 -18.68
C GLY A 22 -4.78 -2.90 -17.43
N ASP A 23 -5.23 -2.49 -16.25
CA ASP A 23 -4.86 -3.12 -14.97
C ASP A 23 -5.51 -4.52 -14.87
N LEU A 24 -4.70 -5.57 -14.87
CA LEU A 24 -5.13 -6.97 -14.85
C LEU A 24 -5.91 -7.37 -13.58
N ALA A 25 -5.83 -6.59 -12.51
CA ALA A 25 -6.63 -6.79 -11.31
C ALA A 25 -8.10 -6.35 -11.49
N MET A 26 -8.38 -5.54 -12.52
CA MET A 26 -9.72 -5.04 -12.80
C MET A 26 -10.59 -6.08 -13.52
N PRO A 27 -11.93 -6.04 -13.31
CA PRO A 27 -12.87 -6.92 -14.00
C PRO A 27 -12.87 -6.72 -15.51
N VAL A 28 -13.06 -7.80 -16.26
CA VAL A 28 -13.36 -7.75 -17.70
C VAL A 28 -14.79 -7.28 -17.88
N THR A 29 -15.00 -6.23 -18.68
CA THR A 29 -16.31 -5.66 -18.99
C THR A 29 -16.82 -6.07 -20.38
N ALA A 30 -15.91 -6.35 -21.33
CA ALA A 30 -16.24 -6.81 -22.67
C ALA A 30 -15.10 -7.65 -23.27
N GLN A 31 -15.43 -8.43 -24.30
CA GLN A 31 -14.50 -9.13 -25.18
C GLN A 31 -14.96 -9.01 -26.61
N ASP A 32 -14.05 -8.99 -27.58
CA ASP A 32 -14.36 -8.84 -29.00
C ASP A 32 -14.87 -10.13 -29.65
N ILE A 33 -14.42 -11.29 -29.20
CA ILE A 33 -14.93 -12.60 -29.62
C ILE A 33 -15.95 -13.07 -28.58
N THR A 34 -17.21 -13.19 -29.00
CA THR A 34 -18.31 -13.60 -28.08
C THR A 34 -18.08 -14.98 -27.52
N ALA A 35 -18.41 -15.19 -26.24
CA ALA A 35 -18.32 -16.50 -25.59
C ALA A 35 -19.15 -17.54 -26.36
N GLY A 36 -18.53 -18.70 -26.65
CA GLY A 36 -19.13 -19.76 -27.44
C GLY A 36 -19.00 -19.61 -28.97
N ALA A 37 -18.45 -18.51 -29.46
CA ALA A 37 -18.10 -18.38 -30.87
C ALA A 37 -16.91 -19.29 -31.23
N GLN A 38 -16.91 -19.80 -32.48
CA GLN A 38 -15.75 -20.53 -33.00
C GLN A 38 -14.66 -19.56 -33.42
N ALA A 39 -13.46 -19.76 -32.98
CA ALA A 39 -12.27 -19.03 -33.38
C ALA A 39 -11.12 -20.00 -33.66
N GLU A 40 -10.19 -19.57 -34.52
CA GLU A 40 -9.00 -20.39 -34.81
C GLU A 40 -8.09 -20.48 -33.59
N GLU A 41 -7.48 -21.64 -33.38
CA GLU A 41 -6.51 -21.82 -32.32
C GLU A 41 -5.34 -20.82 -32.44
N GLY A 42 -4.93 -20.23 -31.35
CA GLY A 42 -3.91 -19.18 -31.33
C GLY A 42 -4.42 -17.77 -31.66
N SER A 43 -5.72 -17.59 -31.95
CA SER A 43 -6.33 -16.26 -32.14
C SER A 43 -6.15 -15.41 -30.90
N THR A 44 -6.10 -14.09 -31.12
CA THR A 44 -6.05 -13.11 -30.05
C THR A 44 -7.45 -12.62 -29.72
N VAL A 45 -7.85 -12.77 -28.46
CA VAL A 45 -9.09 -12.23 -27.90
C VAL A 45 -8.77 -10.91 -27.21
N ARG A 46 -9.37 -9.82 -27.67
CA ARG A 46 -9.22 -8.52 -27.02
C ARG A 46 -10.22 -8.39 -25.89
N LEU A 47 -9.69 -8.08 -24.69
CA LEU A 47 -10.46 -7.87 -23.47
C LEU A 47 -10.51 -6.39 -23.16
N THR A 48 -11.70 -5.87 -22.84
CA THR A 48 -11.85 -4.55 -22.25
C THR A 48 -11.96 -4.70 -20.76
N LEU A 49 -11.06 -4.07 -20.03
CA LEU A 49 -11.06 -4.06 -18.56
C LEU A 49 -11.79 -2.83 -18.04
N GLN A 50 -12.37 -2.94 -16.86
CA GLN A 50 -12.88 -1.79 -16.14
C GLN A 50 -11.73 -0.83 -15.83
N GLU A 51 -11.92 0.46 -16.08
CA GLU A 51 -10.93 1.45 -15.67
C GLU A 51 -10.82 1.51 -14.13
N LYS A 52 -9.58 1.55 -13.63
CA LYS A 52 -9.35 1.78 -12.20
C LYS A 52 -9.87 3.18 -11.84
N PRO A 53 -10.71 3.30 -10.78
CA PRO A 53 -11.18 4.60 -10.34
C PRO A 53 -10.01 5.54 -10.08
N LYS A 54 -10.08 6.76 -10.61
CA LYS A 54 -9.09 7.80 -10.30
C LYS A 54 -9.27 8.24 -8.85
N PRO A 55 -8.16 8.53 -8.14
CA PRO A 55 -8.26 9.08 -6.80
C PRO A 55 -9.10 10.35 -6.77
N THR A 56 -9.83 10.54 -5.70
CA THR A 56 -10.51 11.82 -5.41
C THR A 56 -9.49 12.89 -5.04
N ILE A 57 -9.89 14.16 -5.09
CA ILE A 57 -9.04 15.27 -4.62
C ILE A 57 -8.65 15.10 -3.15
N ALA A 58 -9.57 14.58 -2.32
CA ALA A 58 -9.31 14.30 -0.90
C ALA A 58 -8.25 13.20 -0.73
N GLN A 59 -8.35 12.12 -1.51
CA GLN A 59 -7.37 11.03 -1.54
C GLN A 59 -5.99 11.50 -2.00
N ASP A 60 -5.92 12.32 -3.05
CA ASP A 60 -4.65 12.89 -3.53
C ASP A 60 -4.02 13.82 -2.49
N ASN A 61 -4.83 14.61 -1.79
CA ASN A 61 -4.35 15.48 -0.72
C ASN A 61 -3.88 14.68 0.50
N ALA A 62 -4.62 13.63 0.90
CA ALA A 62 -4.21 12.72 1.97
C ALA A 62 -2.87 12.04 1.66
N LEU A 63 -2.69 11.54 0.43
CA LEU A 63 -1.43 10.93 -0.03
C LEU A 63 -0.26 11.90 0.01
N ARG A 64 -0.49 13.15 -0.39
CA ARG A 64 0.53 14.21 -0.33
C ARG A 64 0.91 14.54 1.11
N SER A 65 -0.08 14.66 2.00
CA SER A 65 0.13 14.90 3.43
C SER A 65 0.86 13.73 4.10
N ALA A 66 0.46 12.48 3.82
CA ALA A 66 1.15 11.30 4.31
C ALA A 66 2.64 11.30 3.92
N SER A 67 2.93 11.60 2.66
CA SER A 67 4.31 11.69 2.17
C SER A 67 5.10 12.84 2.82
N GLN A 68 4.46 13.93 3.20
CA GLN A 68 5.10 15.04 3.91
C GLN A 68 5.40 14.69 5.37
N TYR A 69 4.48 14.00 6.05
CA TYR A 69 4.68 13.53 7.42
C TYR A 69 5.86 12.56 7.52
N LEU A 70 5.94 11.55 6.65
CA LEU A 70 7.06 10.59 6.60
C LEU A 70 8.42 11.24 6.30
N LYS A 71 8.44 12.37 5.59
CA LYS A 71 9.68 13.15 5.37
C LYS A 71 10.08 13.97 6.59
N ALA A 72 9.14 14.33 7.43
CA ALA A 72 9.38 15.18 8.59
C ALA A 72 9.82 14.39 9.83
N MET A 73 9.24 13.21 10.04
CA MET A 73 9.52 12.35 11.17
C MET A 73 9.03 10.91 10.91
N PRO A 74 9.63 9.91 11.57
CA PRO A 74 9.21 8.52 11.41
C PRO A 74 7.83 8.27 12.02
N PHE A 75 7.04 7.44 11.35
CA PHE A 75 5.72 6.97 11.80
C PHE A 75 5.61 5.46 11.66
N SER A 76 4.82 4.85 12.54
CA SER A 76 4.21 3.56 12.24
C SER A 76 3.01 3.76 11.31
N ARG A 77 2.52 2.68 10.68
CA ARG A 77 1.31 2.70 9.85
C ARG A 77 0.12 3.33 10.60
N ASP A 78 -0.15 2.81 11.80
CA ASP A 78 -1.25 3.28 12.63
C ASP A 78 -1.03 4.71 13.14
N GLY A 79 0.20 5.07 13.46
CA GLY A 79 0.58 6.43 13.84
C GLY A 79 0.31 7.42 12.71
N LEU A 80 0.67 7.07 11.48
CA LEU A 80 0.43 7.91 10.32
C LEU A 80 -1.08 8.08 10.03
N ILE A 81 -1.86 7.00 10.12
CA ILE A 81 -3.32 7.07 9.97
C ILE A 81 -3.95 7.97 11.05
N LYS A 82 -3.55 7.80 12.32
CA LYS A 82 -3.99 8.66 13.41
C LYS A 82 -3.64 10.12 13.16
N GLN A 83 -2.43 10.41 12.68
CA GLN A 83 -2.01 11.77 12.35
C GLN A 83 -2.82 12.38 11.21
N LEU A 84 -3.12 11.60 10.17
CA LEU A 84 -3.93 12.04 9.03
C LEU A 84 -5.38 12.30 9.42
N THR A 85 -5.97 11.49 10.31
CA THR A 85 -7.39 11.57 10.69
C THR A 85 -7.65 12.49 11.88
N SER A 86 -6.61 12.84 12.66
CA SER A 86 -6.76 13.69 13.84
C SER A 86 -7.28 15.09 13.49
N GLU A 87 -8.23 15.60 14.25
CA GLU A 87 -8.70 16.99 14.19
C GLU A 87 -7.56 18.00 14.49
N TYR A 88 -6.57 17.58 15.28
CA TYR A 88 -5.36 18.37 15.55
C TYR A 88 -4.23 18.13 14.55
N GLY A 89 -4.42 17.18 13.62
CA GLY A 89 -3.51 16.85 12.52
C GLY A 89 -4.04 17.36 11.19
N ALA A 90 -4.19 16.44 10.23
CA ALA A 90 -4.63 16.81 8.88
C ALA A 90 -6.17 16.76 8.67
N GLY A 91 -6.92 16.09 9.57
CA GLY A 91 -8.39 16.05 9.56
C GLY A 91 -9.02 15.35 8.36
N PHE A 92 -8.30 14.43 7.71
CA PHE A 92 -8.85 13.64 6.60
C PHE A 92 -9.86 12.61 7.10
N ALA A 93 -10.80 12.24 6.22
CA ALA A 93 -11.68 11.10 6.47
C ALA A 93 -10.87 9.80 6.60
N PRO A 94 -11.28 8.84 7.45
CA PRO A 94 -10.53 7.58 7.64
C PRO A 94 -10.27 6.82 6.35
N GLU A 95 -11.23 6.79 5.43
CA GLU A 95 -11.11 6.14 4.11
C GLU A 95 -10.06 6.81 3.22
N ASP A 96 -9.91 8.13 3.28
CA ASP A 96 -8.89 8.87 2.51
C ASP A 96 -7.49 8.65 3.11
N ALA A 97 -7.39 8.59 4.43
CA ALA A 97 -6.14 8.28 5.12
C ALA A 97 -5.67 6.83 4.83
N GLU A 98 -6.59 5.86 4.89
CA GLU A 98 -6.30 4.46 4.51
C GLU A 98 -5.88 4.34 3.04
N PHE A 99 -6.58 5.02 2.13
CA PHE A 99 -6.19 5.07 0.72
C PHE A 99 -4.77 5.59 0.54
N ALA A 100 -4.42 6.67 1.24
CA ALA A 100 -3.09 7.28 1.15
C ALA A 100 -1.99 6.31 1.61
N VAL A 101 -2.18 5.68 2.78
CA VAL A 101 -1.20 4.75 3.35
C VAL A 101 -1.08 3.49 2.49
N ALA A 102 -2.20 2.89 2.07
CA ALA A 102 -2.20 1.74 1.17
C ALA A 102 -1.52 2.04 -0.17
N THR A 103 -1.67 3.25 -0.70
CA THR A 103 -0.99 3.67 -1.93
C THR A 103 0.53 3.78 -1.74
N LEU A 104 0.99 4.29 -0.60
CA LEU A 104 2.43 4.32 -0.27
C LEU A 104 3.02 2.91 -0.18
N GLU A 105 2.30 1.99 0.47
CA GLU A 105 2.67 0.57 0.58
C GLU A 105 2.76 -0.10 -0.80
N GLN A 106 1.69 -0.01 -1.61
CA GLN A 106 1.60 -0.63 -2.93
C GLN A 106 2.65 -0.10 -3.92
N THR A 107 3.04 1.16 -3.78
CA THR A 107 4.04 1.80 -4.64
C THR A 107 5.47 1.68 -4.11
N GLY A 108 5.67 1.00 -2.97
CA GLY A 108 6.99 0.83 -2.35
C GLY A 108 7.62 2.15 -1.87
N LYS A 109 6.80 3.17 -1.58
CA LYS A 109 7.27 4.48 -1.13
C LYS A 109 7.42 4.59 0.39
N VAL A 110 7.07 3.54 1.12
CA VAL A 110 7.28 3.42 2.56
C VAL A 110 7.79 2.02 2.89
N ASP A 111 8.74 1.97 3.81
CA ASP A 111 9.24 0.75 4.45
C ASP A 111 9.08 0.93 5.96
N TRP A 112 8.11 0.25 6.55
CA TRP A 112 7.80 0.37 7.97
C TRP A 112 8.92 -0.13 8.88
N ASN A 113 9.80 -1.03 8.42
CA ASN A 113 10.99 -1.42 9.18
C ASN A 113 12.03 -0.30 9.20
N ALA A 114 12.21 0.40 8.08
CA ALA A 114 13.07 1.58 8.01
C ALA A 114 12.50 2.72 8.88
N GLU A 115 11.19 2.95 8.88
CA GLU A 115 10.54 3.92 9.76
C GLU A 115 10.75 3.58 11.24
N ALA A 116 10.66 2.29 11.62
CA ALA A 116 10.93 1.84 12.98
C ALA A 116 12.40 2.04 13.38
N ALA A 117 13.34 1.85 12.45
CA ALA A 117 14.76 2.11 12.67
C ALA A 117 15.05 3.60 12.92
N GLU A 118 14.46 4.48 12.12
CA GLU A 118 14.58 5.93 12.32
C GLU A 118 13.90 6.40 13.61
N ALA A 119 12.77 5.79 14.00
CA ALA A 119 12.12 6.06 15.29
C ALA A 119 12.98 5.64 16.45
N ALA A 120 13.56 4.42 16.41
CA ALA A 120 14.47 3.92 17.44
C ALA A 120 15.68 4.85 17.64
N LYS A 121 16.29 5.29 16.54
CA LYS A 121 17.38 6.26 16.55
C LYS A 121 16.94 7.58 17.18
N SER A 122 15.79 8.12 16.73
CA SER A 122 15.27 9.39 17.26
C SER A 122 15.02 9.35 18.77
N TYR A 123 14.53 8.23 19.32
CA TYR A 123 14.38 8.06 20.77
C TYR A 123 15.72 8.05 21.48
N LEU A 124 16.73 7.34 20.95
CA LEU A 124 18.06 7.26 21.55
C LEU A 124 18.82 8.59 21.46
N ASP A 125 18.56 9.42 20.47
CA ASP A 125 19.15 10.76 20.37
C ASP A 125 18.63 11.71 21.48
N VAL A 126 17.42 11.46 21.99
CA VAL A 126 16.79 12.29 23.03
C VAL A 126 17.11 11.75 24.45
N MET A 127 17.08 10.43 24.64
CA MET A 127 17.34 9.82 25.96
C MET A 127 17.84 8.38 25.84
N SER A 128 18.49 7.91 26.91
CA SER A 128 18.95 6.52 26.99
C SER A 128 17.82 5.57 27.34
N PHE A 129 17.75 4.45 26.63
CA PHE A 129 16.81 3.35 26.88
C PHE A 129 17.57 2.04 27.11
N SER A 130 17.00 1.13 27.88
CA SER A 130 17.32 -0.28 27.75
C SER A 130 16.68 -0.86 26.50
N ARG A 131 17.14 -2.03 26.04
CA ARG A 131 16.55 -2.73 24.90
C ARG A 131 15.02 -2.89 25.07
N ASP A 132 14.61 -3.40 26.23
CA ASP A 132 13.19 -3.66 26.50
C ASP A 132 12.38 -2.35 26.63
N GLY A 133 12.97 -1.32 27.25
CA GLY A 133 12.34 -0.01 27.35
C GLY A 133 12.15 0.66 25.97
N LEU A 134 13.10 0.51 25.05
CA LEU A 134 12.97 1.01 23.70
C LEU A 134 11.94 0.20 22.90
N PHE A 135 11.91 -1.14 23.09
CA PHE A 135 10.88 -1.98 22.50
C PHE A 135 9.47 -1.56 22.95
N ASP A 136 9.27 -1.36 24.24
CA ASP A 136 7.99 -0.89 24.79
C ASP A 136 7.60 0.48 24.22
N GLN A 137 8.55 1.40 24.09
CA GLN A 137 8.30 2.71 23.51
C GLN A 137 7.92 2.65 22.03
N LEU A 138 8.58 1.76 21.26
CA LEU A 138 8.26 1.55 19.84
C LEU A 138 6.89 0.89 19.63
N THR A 139 6.51 -0.06 20.50
CA THR A 139 5.26 -0.83 20.32
C THR A 139 4.05 -0.22 21.02
N SER A 140 4.25 0.64 22.02
CA SER A 140 3.14 1.25 22.76
C SER A 140 2.21 2.06 21.86
N SER A 141 0.90 1.89 22.06
CA SER A 141 -0.13 2.70 21.39
C SER A 141 -0.10 4.20 21.78
N HIS A 142 0.55 4.52 22.91
CA HIS A 142 0.83 5.89 23.37
C HIS A 142 2.25 6.36 22.97
N GLY A 143 3.07 5.45 22.45
CA GLY A 143 4.37 5.71 21.85
C GLY A 143 4.27 5.72 20.32
N ALA A 144 5.19 5.01 19.65
CA ALA A 144 5.26 5.01 18.20
C ALA A 144 4.25 4.06 17.52
N GLY A 145 3.77 3.00 18.22
CA GLY A 145 2.72 2.09 17.72
C GLY A 145 3.16 1.17 16.58
N PHE A 146 4.45 0.83 16.48
CA PHE A 146 4.95 -0.18 15.55
C PHE A 146 4.52 -1.59 15.94
N THR A 147 4.48 -2.51 14.99
CA THR A 147 4.33 -3.93 15.31
C THR A 147 5.58 -4.47 16.02
N ALA A 148 5.44 -5.61 16.70
CA ALA A 148 6.57 -6.24 17.38
C ALA A 148 7.72 -6.58 16.41
N ASP A 149 7.41 -7.03 15.19
CA ASP A 149 8.41 -7.34 14.17
C ASP A 149 9.15 -6.08 13.69
N GLN A 150 8.41 -5.00 13.45
CA GLN A 150 8.99 -3.70 13.08
C GLN A 150 9.86 -3.14 14.22
N ALA A 151 9.38 -3.21 15.46
CA ALA A 151 10.15 -2.78 16.61
C ALA A 151 11.46 -3.57 16.78
N ASN A 152 11.42 -4.90 16.58
CA ASN A 152 12.64 -5.72 16.58
C ASN A 152 13.59 -5.36 15.45
N ALA A 153 13.08 -5.06 14.25
CA ALA A 153 13.90 -4.55 13.15
C ALA A 153 14.54 -3.21 13.50
N GLY A 154 13.78 -2.30 14.15
CA GLY A 154 14.29 -1.02 14.65
C GLY A 154 15.38 -1.19 15.70
N LEU A 155 15.19 -2.08 16.67
CA LEU A 155 16.20 -2.40 17.70
C LEU A 155 17.47 -2.94 17.08
N ALA A 156 17.38 -3.90 16.17
CA ALA A 156 18.53 -4.47 15.47
C ALA A 156 19.31 -3.41 14.68
N ALA A 157 18.60 -2.45 14.06
CA ALA A 157 19.24 -1.37 13.30
C ALA A 157 20.07 -0.41 14.17
N VAL A 158 19.73 -0.28 15.48
CA VAL A 158 20.48 0.57 16.43
C VAL A 158 21.44 -0.21 17.32
N GLY A 159 21.60 -1.53 17.10
CA GLY A 159 22.62 -2.36 17.73
C GLY A 159 22.17 -3.08 19.01
N TYR A 160 20.87 -3.27 19.21
CA TYR A 160 20.30 -4.08 20.30
C TYR A 160 20.01 -5.53 19.88
#